data_65f5903dcf8b10912e8e3a161dd07480
#
_entry.id   65f5903dcf8b10912e8e3a161dd07480
#
_cell.length_a   1.000
_cell.length_b   1.000
_cell.length_c   1.000
_cell.angle_alpha   90.00
_cell.angle_beta   90.00
_cell.angle_gamma   90.00
#
_symmetry.space_group_name_H-M   'P 1'
#
loop_
_entity.id
_entity.type
_entity.pdbx_description
1 polymer ?
#
loop_
_entity_poly.entity_id
_entity_poly.type
_entity_poly.pdbx_seq_one_letter_code
_entity_poly.pdbx_strand_id
1 'polypeptide(L)'
;MTLPPFERFYEQHREEIFGFLVRRLGRDRAEDAFQETFLRALRAYPTLKHGEHLRAWAYTIASRIAVDEHRRPRADADLPELASLDGRPAFAQLEHLADQLSPTERAAVVLRYGYDLDYADIGAALGSNATAARQAASAGIRRLRQKELQ
;
A
#
# COMPACT_ATOMS: atom_id res chain seq x y z
N MET A 1 -17.42 5.95 17.24
CA MET A 1 -16.04 6.19 17.62
C MET A 1 -15.50 7.44 16.97
N THR A 2 -14.97 8.34 17.76
CA THR A 2 -14.51 9.63 17.27
C THR A 2 -13.14 9.50 16.62
N LEU A 3 -12.91 10.25 15.54
CA LEU A 3 -11.59 10.30 14.92
C LEU A 3 -10.61 10.97 15.88
N PRO A 4 -9.40 10.41 16.06
CA PRO A 4 -8.35 11.13 16.78
C PRO A 4 -7.89 12.36 16.00
N PRO A 5 -7.21 13.32 16.63
CA PRO A 5 -6.62 14.42 15.89
C PRO A 5 -5.62 13.91 14.86
N PHE A 6 -5.52 14.63 13.72
CA PHE A 6 -4.64 14.20 12.64
C PHE A 6 -3.19 14.06 13.10
N GLU A 7 -2.72 14.92 13.99
CA GLU A 7 -1.35 14.86 14.50
C GLU A 7 -1.06 13.54 15.19
N ARG A 8 -2.02 12.99 15.92
CA ARG A 8 -1.87 11.69 16.58
C ARG A 8 -1.82 10.56 15.55
N PHE A 9 -2.69 10.62 14.56
CA PHE A 9 -2.68 9.66 13.46
C PHE A 9 -1.33 9.67 12.73
N TYR A 10 -0.83 10.86 12.43
CA TYR A 10 0.46 11.03 11.76
C TYR A 10 1.60 10.41 12.58
N GLU A 11 1.72 10.79 13.84
CA GLU A 11 2.78 10.28 14.71
C GLU A 11 2.74 8.78 14.90
N GLN A 12 1.54 8.23 14.96
CA GLN A 12 1.35 6.82 15.21
C GLN A 12 1.75 5.96 14.01
N HIS A 13 1.59 6.46 12.79
CA HIS A 13 1.77 5.65 11.60
C HIS A 13 2.93 6.07 10.70
N ARG A 14 3.58 7.18 10.98
CA ARG A 14 4.58 7.74 10.07
C ARG A 14 5.77 6.82 9.81
N GLU A 15 6.32 6.20 10.84
CA GLU A 15 7.49 5.34 10.68
C GLU A 15 7.18 4.09 9.86
N GLU A 16 6.04 3.52 10.14
CA GLU A 16 5.57 2.33 9.47
C GLU A 16 5.31 2.58 7.99
N ILE A 17 4.66 3.70 7.68
CA ILE A 17 4.37 4.08 6.30
C ILE A 17 5.66 4.41 5.55
N PHE A 18 6.59 5.13 6.19
CA PHE A 18 7.86 5.43 5.57
C PHE A 18 8.64 4.15 5.24
N GLY A 19 8.69 3.20 6.20
CA GLY A 19 9.33 1.92 5.98
C GLY A 19 8.74 1.14 4.81
N PHE A 20 7.40 1.15 4.71
CA PHE A 20 6.71 0.53 3.59
C PHE A 20 7.14 1.15 2.26
N LEU A 21 7.20 2.48 2.19
CA LEU A 21 7.56 3.18 0.97
C LEU A 21 9.03 2.96 0.59
N VAL A 22 9.93 2.90 1.58
CA VAL A 22 11.33 2.58 1.32
C VAL A 22 11.48 1.20 0.69
N ARG A 23 10.74 0.22 1.20
CA ARG A 23 10.78 -1.14 0.65
C ARG A 23 10.27 -1.19 -0.79
N ARG A 24 9.31 -0.33 -1.11
CA ARG A 24 8.70 -0.33 -2.45
C ARG A 24 9.45 0.51 -3.46
N LEU A 25 9.99 1.64 -3.04
CA LEU A 25 10.48 2.66 -3.97
C LEU A 25 11.98 2.94 -3.83
N GLY A 26 12.59 2.49 -2.74
CA GLY A 26 13.92 2.93 -2.39
C GLY A 26 13.88 4.25 -1.64
N ARG A 27 14.95 4.55 -0.93
CA ARG A 27 14.97 5.69 -0.01
C ARG A 27 14.79 7.03 -0.72
N ASP A 28 15.39 7.18 -1.89
CA ASP A 28 15.35 8.46 -2.62
C ASP A 28 13.93 8.86 -3.02
N ARG A 29 13.13 7.90 -3.43
CA ARG A 29 11.74 8.15 -3.83
C ARG A 29 10.79 8.12 -2.66
N ALA A 30 11.16 7.46 -1.57
CA ALA A 30 10.27 7.28 -0.45
C ALA A 30 9.95 8.59 0.26
N GLU A 31 10.90 9.54 0.31
CA GLU A 31 10.66 10.81 0.99
C GLU A 31 9.52 11.60 0.33
N ASP A 32 9.59 11.76 -0.98
CA ASP A 32 8.53 12.47 -1.71
C ASP A 32 7.21 11.73 -1.63
N ALA A 33 7.25 10.41 -1.78
CA ALA A 33 6.06 9.58 -1.67
C ALA A 33 5.44 9.66 -0.28
N PHE A 34 6.26 9.71 0.76
CA PHE A 34 5.81 9.85 2.12
C PHE A 34 5.08 11.18 2.34
N GLN A 35 5.68 12.27 1.87
CA GLN A 35 5.05 13.57 1.97
C GLN A 35 3.72 13.60 1.25
N GLU A 36 3.68 13.08 0.03
CA GLU A 36 2.45 13.03 -0.75
C GLU A 36 1.38 12.17 -0.06
N THR A 37 1.79 11.05 0.54
CA THR A 37 0.86 10.19 1.28
C THR A 37 0.16 10.97 2.38
N PHE A 38 0.92 11.67 3.20
CA PHE A 38 0.32 12.37 4.34
C PHE A 38 -0.38 13.68 3.95
N LEU A 39 0.00 14.29 2.82
CA LEU A 39 -0.79 15.40 2.29
C LEU A 39 -2.16 14.94 1.83
N ARG A 40 -2.22 13.81 1.11
CA ARG A 40 -3.51 13.24 0.71
C ARG A 40 -4.32 12.82 1.92
N ALA A 41 -3.66 12.23 2.90
CA ALA A 41 -4.33 11.84 4.13
C ALA A 41 -4.91 13.06 4.85
N LEU A 42 -4.16 14.15 4.94
CA LEU A 42 -4.63 15.37 5.58
C LEU A 42 -5.88 15.93 4.89
N ARG A 43 -5.86 15.95 3.57
CA ARG A 43 -7.01 16.45 2.80
C ARG A 43 -8.25 15.59 2.97
N ALA A 44 -8.07 14.29 3.05
CA ALA A 44 -9.19 13.34 3.13
C ALA A 44 -9.66 13.09 4.55
N TYR A 45 -8.84 13.39 5.54
CA TYR A 45 -9.12 13.05 6.93
C TYR A 45 -10.48 13.57 7.43
N PRO A 46 -10.86 14.83 7.15
CA PRO A 46 -12.17 15.32 7.62
C PRO A 46 -13.36 14.60 7.01
N THR A 47 -13.16 13.89 5.91
CA THR A 47 -14.27 13.17 5.24
C THR A 47 -14.49 11.78 5.81
N LEU A 48 -13.61 11.30 6.69
CA LEU A 48 -13.75 9.98 7.26
C LEU A 48 -14.92 9.93 8.24
N LYS A 49 -15.67 8.84 8.16
CA LYS A 49 -16.87 8.68 8.98
C LYS A 49 -16.57 8.09 10.36
N HIS A 50 -15.44 7.38 10.49
CA HIS A 50 -15.06 6.76 11.77
C HIS A 50 -13.55 6.53 11.79
N GLY A 51 -13.02 6.30 13.00
CA GLY A 51 -11.59 6.10 13.21
C GLY A 51 -11.14 4.65 13.19
N GLU A 52 -11.99 3.73 12.75
CA GLU A 52 -11.61 2.34 12.64
C GLU A 52 -10.74 2.14 11.42
N HIS A 53 -9.74 1.29 11.52
CA HIS A 53 -8.88 0.91 10.40
C HIS A 53 -8.08 2.05 9.79
N LEU A 54 -7.71 3.06 10.60
CA LEU A 54 -6.91 4.19 10.10
C LEU A 54 -5.56 3.72 9.56
N ARG A 55 -4.97 2.72 10.19
CA ARG A 55 -3.70 2.16 9.72
C ARG A 55 -3.83 1.59 8.32
N ALA A 56 -4.87 0.78 8.09
CA ALA A 56 -5.13 0.20 6.78
C ALA A 56 -5.42 1.29 5.76
N TRP A 57 -6.16 2.33 6.16
CA TRP A 57 -6.46 3.46 5.30
C TRP A 57 -5.18 4.19 4.87
N ALA A 58 -4.24 4.40 5.80
CA ALA A 58 -2.96 5.03 5.46
C ALA A 58 -2.17 4.20 4.46
N TYR A 59 -2.13 2.88 4.65
CA TYR A 59 -1.46 1.98 3.70
C TYR A 59 -2.13 2.01 2.33
N THR A 60 -3.44 2.17 2.29
CA THR A 60 -4.17 2.26 1.03
C THR A 60 -3.69 3.46 0.21
N ILE A 61 -3.54 4.62 0.86
CA ILE A 61 -3.04 5.81 0.20
C ILE A 61 -1.59 5.62 -0.25
N ALA A 62 -0.75 5.09 0.64
CA ALA A 62 0.66 4.88 0.33
C ALA A 62 0.83 3.90 -0.83
N SER A 63 0.03 2.84 -0.87
CA SER A 63 0.06 1.85 -1.94
C SER A 63 -0.28 2.46 -3.28
N ARG A 64 -1.28 3.34 -3.32
CA ARG A 64 -1.65 4.05 -4.54
C ARG A 64 -0.48 4.88 -5.06
N ILE A 65 0.17 5.59 -4.16
CA ILE A 65 1.31 6.43 -4.54
C ILE A 65 2.47 5.56 -5.01
N ALA A 66 2.73 4.44 -4.35
CA ALA A 66 3.78 3.52 -4.75
C ALA A 66 3.52 2.95 -6.16
N VAL A 67 2.27 2.62 -6.48
CA VAL A 67 1.91 2.15 -7.82
C VAL A 67 2.19 3.24 -8.85
N ASP A 68 1.80 4.48 -8.56
CA ASP A 68 2.04 5.59 -9.49
C ASP A 68 3.53 5.84 -9.71
N GLU A 69 4.33 5.75 -8.65
CA GLU A 69 5.78 5.93 -8.76
C GLU A 69 6.44 4.84 -9.58
N HIS A 70 5.97 3.60 -9.47
CA HIS A 70 6.48 2.51 -10.28
C HIS A 70 6.23 2.70 -11.77
N ARG A 71 5.20 3.45 -12.13
CA ARG A 71 4.89 3.75 -13.54
C ARG A 71 5.76 4.83 -14.12
N ARG A 72 6.48 5.59 -13.27
CA ARG A 72 7.38 6.64 -13.76
C ARG A 72 8.70 6.04 -14.22
N PRO A 73 9.26 6.50 -15.36
CA PRO A 73 10.57 6.05 -15.77
C PRO A 73 11.62 6.43 -14.74
N ARG A 74 12.54 5.52 -14.47
CA ARG A 74 13.64 5.78 -13.55
C ARG A 74 14.87 6.22 -14.31
N ALA A 75 15.53 7.24 -13.78
CA ALA A 75 16.84 7.65 -14.27
C ALA A 75 17.93 6.65 -13.87
N ASP A 76 17.74 5.96 -12.76
CA ASP A 76 18.70 4.98 -12.22
C ASP A 76 18.03 3.63 -12.04
N ALA A 77 18.75 2.57 -12.42
CA ALA A 77 18.27 1.21 -12.32
C ALA A 77 18.51 0.59 -10.94
N ASP A 78 18.57 1.39 -9.91
CA ASP A 78 18.80 0.88 -8.56
C ASP A 78 17.58 0.15 -8.04
N LEU A 79 17.78 -1.14 -7.79
CA LEU A 79 16.76 -1.94 -7.13
C LEU A 79 16.56 -1.41 -5.70
N PRO A 80 15.31 -1.26 -5.27
CA PRO A 80 15.08 -0.82 -3.90
C PRO A 80 15.70 -1.80 -2.93
N GLU A 81 16.45 -1.29 -1.99
CA GLU A 81 16.98 -2.12 -0.92
C GLU A 81 15.82 -2.73 -0.14
N LEU A 82 15.89 -4.05 0.01
CA LEU A 82 14.93 -4.74 0.86
C LEU A 82 15.28 -4.43 2.30
N ALA A 83 14.68 -3.38 2.83
CA ALA A 83 14.82 -3.08 4.24
C ALA A 83 14.19 -4.21 5.04
N SER A 84 14.81 -4.57 6.15
CA SER A 84 14.28 -5.63 7.01
C SER A 84 12.87 -5.26 7.46
N LEU A 85 11.99 -6.23 7.31
CA LEU A 85 10.60 -6.04 7.66
C LEU A 85 10.43 -6.14 9.17
N ASP A 86 10.07 -5.03 9.75
CA ASP A 86 9.80 -4.97 11.17
C ASP A 86 8.54 -5.77 11.51
N GLY A 87 8.71 -6.79 12.30
CA GLY A 87 7.69 -7.40 13.13
C GLY A 87 6.36 -7.83 12.51
N ARG A 88 6.28 -8.05 11.17
CA ARG A 88 5.02 -8.42 10.53
C ARG A 88 5.22 -9.58 9.56
N PRO A 89 5.30 -10.79 10.10
CA PRO A 89 5.60 -11.94 9.25
C PRO A 89 4.59 -12.16 8.13
N ALA A 90 3.31 -11.95 8.40
CA ALA A 90 2.27 -12.18 7.39
C ALA A 90 2.38 -11.20 6.24
N PHE A 91 2.61 -9.92 6.53
CA PHE A 91 2.78 -8.90 5.50
C PHE A 91 4.05 -9.15 4.69
N ALA A 92 5.14 -9.51 5.38
CA ALA A 92 6.40 -9.80 4.72
C ALA A 92 6.26 -10.96 3.74
N GLN A 93 5.56 -12.01 4.15
CA GLN A 93 5.32 -13.16 3.29
C GLN A 93 4.50 -12.79 2.07
N LEU A 94 3.44 -12.02 2.26
CA LEU A 94 2.60 -11.58 1.16
C LEU A 94 3.38 -10.69 0.18
N GLU A 95 4.21 -9.79 0.69
CA GLU A 95 5.03 -8.95 -0.17
C GLU A 95 6.00 -9.76 -0.99
N HIS A 96 6.64 -10.74 -0.37
CA HIS A 96 7.57 -11.61 -1.07
C HIS A 96 6.89 -12.40 -2.18
N LEU A 97 5.76 -13.01 -1.87
CA LEU A 97 4.99 -13.76 -2.85
C LEU A 97 4.47 -12.85 -3.97
N ALA A 98 4.15 -11.62 -3.63
CA ALA A 98 3.54 -10.68 -4.57
C ALA A 98 4.56 -10.00 -5.50
N ASP A 99 5.86 -10.24 -5.32
CA ASP A 99 6.89 -9.60 -6.15
C ASP A 99 6.73 -9.87 -7.64
N GLN A 100 6.03 -10.92 -8.00
CA GLN A 100 5.86 -11.31 -9.39
C GLN A 100 4.57 -10.79 -10.01
N LEU A 101 3.78 -10.11 -9.22
CA LEU A 101 2.54 -9.51 -9.69
C LEU A 101 2.82 -8.13 -10.27
N SER A 102 1.90 -7.64 -11.11
CA SER A 102 1.96 -6.25 -11.53
C SER A 102 1.78 -5.36 -10.29
N PRO A 103 2.22 -4.09 -10.33
CA PRO A 103 2.05 -3.20 -9.19
C PRO A 103 0.60 -3.09 -8.69
N THR A 104 -0.37 -3.05 -9.61
CA THR A 104 -1.79 -2.97 -9.24
C THR A 104 -2.28 -4.26 -8.59
N GLU A 105 -1.94 -5.41 -9.19
CA GLU A 105 -2.28 -6.72 -8.63
C GLU A 105 -1.67 -6.90 -7.25
N ARG A 106 -0.40 -6.54 -7.12
CA ARG A 106 0.32 -6.63 -5.87
C ARG A 106 -0.34 -5.79 -4.78
N ALA A 107 -0.65 -4.54 -5.10
CA ALA A 107 -1.30 -3.65 -4.14
C ALA A 107 -2.66 -4.21 -3.72
N ALA A 108 -3.46 -4.69 -4.66
CA ALA A 108 -4.78 -5.23 -4.35
C ALA A 108 -4.68 -6.47 -3.46
N VAL A 109 -3.75 -7.38 -3.75
CA VAL A 109 -3.57 -8.60 -2.95
C VAL A 109 -3.09 -8.26 -1.54
N VAL A 110 -2.08 -7.39 -1.43
CA VAL A 110 -1.53 -7.04 -0.12
C VAL A 110 -2.56 -6.32 0.74
N LEU A 111 -3.28 -5.38 0.16
CA LEU A 111 -4.29 -4.64 0.92
C LEU A 111 -5.47 -5.53 1.32
N ARG A 112 -5.87 -6.44 0.46
CA ARG A 112 -6.98 -7.32 0.77
C ARG A 112 -6.62 -8.40 1.78
N TYR A 113 -5.52 -9.09 1.56
CA TYR A 113 -5.16 -10.26 2.37
C TYR A 113 -4.19 -9.95 3.49
N GLY A 114 -3.39 -8.91 3.36
CA GLY A 114 -2.48 -8.49 4.41
C GLY A 114 -3.09 -7.53 5.41
N TYR A 115 -4.01 -6.68 4.98
CA TYR A 115 -4.61 -5.63 5.80
C TYR A 115 -6.13 -5.74 5.91
N ASP A 116 -6.70 -6.73 5.26
CA ASP A 116 -8.14 -7.02 5.35
C ASP A 116 -9.05 -5.83 4.99
N LEU A 117 -8.64 -5.05 4.00
CA LEU A 117 -9.47 -3.97 3.47
C LEU A 117 -10.57 -4.52 2.57
N ASP A 118 -11.71 -3.84 2.52
CA ASP A 118 -12.72 -4.21 1.55
C ASP A 118 -12.37 -3.67 0.16
N TYR A 119 -12.97 -4.25 -0.87
CA TYR A 119 -12.63 -3.88 -2.25
C TYR A 119 -13.02 -2.45 -2.60
N ALA A 120 -14.04 -1.90 -1.95
CA ALA A 120 -14.42 -0.50 -2.19
C ALA A 120 -13.30 0.44 -1.76
N ASP A 121 -12.73 0.19 -0.59
CA ASP A 121 -11.63 1.01 -0.07
C ASP A 121 -10.36 0.84 -0.92
N ILE A 122 -10.06 -0.39 -1.31
CA ILE A 122 -8.90 -0.64 -2.18
C ILE A 122 -9.09 0.06 -3.51
N GLY A 123 -10.27 -0.05 -4.11
CA GLY A 123 -10.57 0.63 -5.37
C GLY A 123 -10.40 2.13 -5.28
N ALA A 124 -10.94 2.72 -4.21
CA ALA A 124 -10.81 4.16 -4.01
C ALA A 124 -9.35 4.58 -3.89
N ALA A 125 -8.56 3.82 -3.16
CA ALA A 125 -7.14 4.12 -2.98
C ALA A 125 -6.35 4.00 -4.27
N LEU A 126 -6.69 3.01 -5.09
CA LEU A 126 -5.99 2.78 -6.36
C LEU A 126 -6.55 3.64 -7.51
N GLY A 127 -7.50 4.54 -7.20
CA GLY A 127 -8.07 5.41 -8.23
C GLY A 127 -9.02 4.69 -9.16
N SER A 128 -9.66 3.62 -8.68
CA SER A 128 -10.60 2.83 -9.46
C SER A 128 -11.86 2.52 -8.62
N ASN A 129 -12.42 1.34 -8.75
CA ASN A 129 -13.62 0.96 -8.02
C ASN A 129 -13.50 -0.44 -7.44
N ALA A 130 -14.51 -0.86 -6.70
CA ALA A 130 -14.50 -2.16 -6.02
C ALA A 130 -14.37 -3.32 -7.02
N THR A 131 -15.03 -3.21 -8.19
CA THR A 131 -14.98 -4.26 -9.20
C THR A 131 -13.55 -4.41 -9.74
N ALA A 132 -12.90 -3.30 -10.08
CA ALA A 132 -11.53 -3.32 -10.57
C ALA A 132 -10.56 -3.86 -9.51
N ALA A 133 -10.75 -3.47 -8.25
CA ALA A 133 -9.93 -3.97 -7.15
C ALA A 133 -10.08 -5.49 -6.98
N ARG A 134 -11.32 -5.98 -7.05
CA ARG A 134 -11.59 -7.42 -6.94
C ARG A 134 -10.94 -8.18 -8.10
N GLN A 135 -11.05 -7.65 -9.31
CA GLN A 135 -10.44 -8.27 -10.48
C GLN A 135 -8.92 -8.32 -10.35
N ALA A 136 -8.30 -7.24 -9.89
CA ALA A 136 -6.85 -7.19 -9.69
C ALA A 136 -6.41 -8.21 -8.64
N ALA A 137 -7.11 -8.27 -7.50
CA ALA A 137 -6.79 -9.23 -6.46
C ALA A 137 -6.96 -10.67 -6.96
N SER A 138 -8.03 -10.95 -7.67
CA SER A 138 -8.30 -12.29 -8.22
C SER A 138 -7.25 -12.69 -9.23
N ALA A 139 -6.85 -11.77 -10.11
CA ALA A 139 -5.79 -12.04 -11.09
C ALA A 139 -4.48 -12.32 -10.39
N GLY A 140 -4.16 -11.54 -9.35
CA GLY A 140 -2.94 -11.74 -8.57
C GLY A 140 -2.92 -13.11 -7.92
N ILE A 141 -4.01 -13.51 -7.29
CA ILE A 141 -4.11 -14.82 -6.63
C ILE A 141 -3.95 -15.94 -7.65
N ARG A 142 -4.56 -15.81 -8.83
CA ARG A 142 -4.42 -16.81 -9.88
C ARG A 142 -2.95 -16.97 -10.33
N ARG A 143 -2.24 -15.88 -10.48
CA ARG A 143 -0.82 -15.94 -10.84
C ARG A 143 0.01 -16.63 -9.78
N LEU A 144 -0.26 -16.32 -8.51
CA LEU A 144 0.44 -16.96 -7.41
C LEU A 144 0.18 -18.46 -7.36
N ARG A 145 -1.06 -18.88 -7.60
CA ARG A 145 -1.41 -20.29 -7.62
C ARG A 145 -0.75 -21.05 -8.77
N GLN A 146 -0.72 -20.44 -9.96
CA GLN A 146 -0.07 -21.06 -11.10
C GLN A 146 1.41 -21.33 -10.83
N LYS A 147 2.04 -20.43 -10.09
CA LYS A 147 3.45 -20.57 -9.79
C LYS A 147 3.73 -21.67 -8.78
N GLU A 148 2.85 -21.86 -7.82
CA GLU A 148 2.99 -22.96 -6.85
C GLU A 148 2.84 -24.32 -7.49
N LEU A 149 2.12 -24.41 -8.61
CA LEU A 149 1.89 -25.66 -9.30
C LEU A 149 3.00 -26.01 -10.31
N GLN A 150 3.94 -25.11 -10.52
CA GLN A 150 5.13 -25.36 -11.35
C GLN A 150 6.30 -25.68 -10.47
#